data_6df7a42fbe961543a19b391e89ccdf33
#
_entry.id   6df7a42fbe961543a19b391e89ccdf33
#
_cell.length_a   1.000
_cell.length_b   1.000
_cell.length_c   1.000
_cell.angle_alpha   90.00
_cell.angle_beta   90.00
_cell.angle_gamma   90.00
#
_symmetry.space_group_name_H-M   'P 1'
#
loop_
_entity.id
_entity.type
_entity.pdbx_description
1 polymer ?
#
loop_
_entity_poly.entity_id
_entity_poly.type
_entity_poly.pdbx_seq_one_letter_code
_entity_poly.pdbx_strand_id
1 'polypeptide(L)'
;FYDLGTRQETARPDGSHLHEPNLCVAASRCDGCIGEKNLYFCQKCGYRLVVYKEAIIDNFLKYVLAARKKFKQVVVVAHNGQAFDHQFCLNYILTKTDLTPELIMRGTKIISMVVGNVKFLDSLNYFPMALSKLPKAFGLGNNFKKGYFPHLFNTVANANYVGPLPAAEYYDPDNMKPEDRSKFLEWHEEHRDDEFDMQRDLVEYCISDVEILTAACLKFRQQLMETGNVCPYTEACTIASACNKVYRRNFLKPNTIGIIPKGGYRWRDNQSKIAIQWLVWEEHQRQINIQHAAKQQESRVAGVKVDGYCEETKQVFEFNGCYFHGCPACFKCNRDIPMPEDPSQTLNTRHEATLAKIQRLRDLGYEVVEMWECTFRRLMAQDRQIEDHTTNHPLVTLTPLNPRDAFYGGRTGNTVEYYKCGPGEKI
;
A
#
# COMPACT_ATOMS: atom_id res chain seq x y z
N PHE A 1 -16.20 -9.57 -1.98
CA PHE A 1 -15.78 -10.81 -2.63
C PHE A 1 -16.52 -10.91 -3.95
N TYR A 2 -15.85 -11.30 -5.01
CA TYR A 2 -16.50 -11.41 -6.31
C TYR A 2 -15.82 -12.45 -7.21
N ASP A 3 -16.52 -12.88 -8.23
CA ASP A 3 -16.07 -13.79 -9.28
C ASP A 3 -16.70 -13.40 -10.61
N LEU A 4 -15.97 -13.59 -11.72
CA LEU A 4 -16.41 -13.28 -13.07
C LEU A 4 -16.56 -14.57 -13.90
N GLY A 5 -17.76 -14.82 -14.41
CA GLY A 5 -17.97 -15.73 -15.52
C GLY A 5 -17.54 -15.06 -16.83
N THR A 6 -16.82 -15.81 -17.69
CA THR A 6 -16.37 -15.30 -19.00
C THR A 6 -16.63 -16.29 -20.13
N ARG A 7 -16.88 -15.74 -21.32
CA ARG A 7 -16.87 -16.50 -22.59
C ARG A 7 -15.48 -16.42 -23.22
N GLN A 8 -15.13 -17.40 -24.03
CA GLN A 8 -13.82 -17.55 -24.66
C GLN A 8 -13.91 -17.89 -26.15
N GLU A 9 -14.96 -17.44 -26.85
CA GLU A 9 -15.22 -17.78 -28.23
C GLU A 9 -14.29 -17.12 -29.22
N THR A 10 -13.83 -15.89 -28.92
CA THR A 10 -13.04 -15.08 -29.83
C THR A 10 -11.58 -15.52 -29.80
N ALA A 11 -11.17 -16.28 -30.83
CA ALA A 11 -9.76 -16.65 -31.01
C ALA A 11 -8.93 -15.44 -31.49
N ARG A 12 -7.71 -15.34 -30.99
CA ARG A 12 -6.71 -14.34 -31.43
C ARG A 12 -5.70 -14.94 -32.39
N PRO A 13 -4.98 -14.10 -33.16
CA PRO A 13 -3.98 -14.57 -34.13
C PRO A 13 -2.82 -15.37 -33.49
N ASP A 14 -2.55 -15.19 -32.22
CA ASP A 14 -1.51 -15.90 -31.45
C ASP A 14 -1.99 -17.25 -30.87
N GLY A 15 -3.21 -17.66 -31.19
CA GLY A 15 -3.82 -18.89 -30.67
C GLY A 15 -4.45 -18.79 -29.31
N SER A 16 -4.36 -17.62 -28.65
CA SER A 16 -5.06 -17.35 -27.38
C SER A 16 -6.53 -17.01 -27.62
N HIS A 17 -7.35 -17.09 -26.57
CA HIS A 17 -8.76 -16.71 -26.63
C HIS A 17 -9.00 -15.44 -25.83
N LEU A 18 -9.85 -14.55 -26.37
CA LEU A 18 -10.30 -13.36 -25.64
C LEU A 18 -11.34 -13.77 -24.59
N HIS A 19 -11.10 -13.41 -23.35
CA HIS A 19 -12.07 -13.56 -22.29
C HIS A 19 -13.01 -12.36 -22.26
N GLU A 20 -14.31 -12.61 -22.37
CA GLU A 20 -15.38 -11.61 -22.35
C GLU A 20 -16.29 -11.86 -21.15
N PRO A 21 -16.29 -10.98 -20.12
CA PRO A 21 -17.15 -11.15 -18.95
C PRO A 21 -18.63 -11.21 -19.34
N ASN A 22 -19.34 -12.24 -18.92
CA ASN A 22 -20.78 -12.43 -19.16
C ASN A 22 -21.58 -12.60 -17.88
N LEU A 23 -20.91 -12.66 -16.73
CA LEU A 23 -21.52 -12.69 -15.41
C LEU A 23 -20.56 -12.08 -14.38
N CYS A 24 -21.08 -11.40 -13.37
CA CYS A 24 -20.37 -11.11 -12.14
C CYS A 24 -21.27 -11.41 -10.95
N VAL A 25 -20.74 -12.16 -10.01
CA VAL A 25 -21.37 -12.36 -8.70
C VAL A 25 -20.53 -11.67 -7.64
N ALA A 26 -21.15 -10.88 -6.79
CA ALA A 26 -20.46 -10.15 -5.72
C ALA A 26 -21.15 -10.36 -4.37
N ALA A 27 -20.38 -10.68 -3.34
CA ALA A 27 -20.85 -10.77 -1.96
C ALA A 27 -20.25 -9.67 -1.09
N SER A 28 -21.13 -8.95 -0.37
CA SER A 28 -20.73 -7.84 0.50
C SER A 28 -20.83 -8.22 1.97
N ARG A 29 -19.84 -7.82 2.75
CA ARG A 29 -19.82 -7.95 4.22
C ARG A 29 -19.20 -6.70 4.82
N CYS A 30 -19.83 -6.12 5.82
CA CYS A 30 -19.27 -5.01 6.59
C CYS A 30 -19.15 -5.40 8.08
N ASP A 31 -18.43 -4.61 8.86
CA ASP A 31 -18.23 -4.88 10.29
C ASP A 31 -19.55 -5.01 11.06
N GLY A 32 -20.63 -4.37 10.60
CA GLY A 32 -21.95 -4.50 11.23
C GLY A 32 -22.73 -5.76 10.88
N CYS A 33 -22.32 -6.52 9.85
CA CYS A 33 -23.03 -7.74 9.43
C CYS A 33 -22.13 -8.97 9.21
N ILE A 34 -20.86 -8.86 9.51
CA ILE A 34 -19.87 -9.93 9.25
C ILE A 34 -20.19 -11.22 10.03
N GLY A 35 -20.76 -11.10 11.22
CA GLY A 35 -21.17 -12.24 12.07
C GLY A 35 -22.53 -12.84 11.73
N GLU A 36 -23.35 -12.16 10.94
CA GLU A 36 -24.72 -12.57 10.64
C GLU A 36 -24.74 -13.54 9.45
N LYS A 37 -25.18 -14.78 9.70
CA LYS A 37 -25.17 -15.84 8.66
C LYS A 37 -26.32 -15.70 7.65
N ASN A 38 -27.52 -15.43 8.13
CA ASN A 38 -28.76 -15.51 7.32
C ASN A 38 -29.32 -14.15 6.88
N LEU A 39 -28.52 -13.10 6.95
CA LEU A 39 -28.94 -11.76 6.57
C LEU A 39 -28.89 -11.59 5.05
N TYR A 40 -30.02 -11.32 4.41
CA TYR A 40 -30.11 -11.05 2.98
C TYR A 40 -29.72 -9.61 2.64
N PHE A 41 -30.13 -8.66 3.47
CA PHE A 41 -29.89 -7.23 3.30
C PHE A 41 -29.37 -6.61 4.59
N CYS A 42 -28.31 -5.81 4.46
CA CYS A 42 -27.73 -5.04 5.56
C CYS A 42 -27.99 -3.55 5.34
N GLN A 43 -28.49 -2.84 6.34
CA GLN A 43 -28.74 -1.40 6.25
C GLN A 43 -27.50 -0.56 5.93
N LYS A 44 -26.29 -1.04 6.30
CA LYS A 44 -25.02 -0.35 6.01
C LYS A 44 -24.47 -0.65 4.63
N CYS A 45 -24.37 -1.93 4.25
CA CYS A 45 -23.70 -2.35 3.02
C CYS A 45 -24.65 -2.79 1.89
N GLY A 46 -25.96 -2.82 2.12
CA GLY A 46 -26.95 -3.20 1.12
C GLY A 46 -27.15 -4.70 0.99
N TYR A 47 -27.49 -5.16 -0.20
CA TYR A 47 -27.63 -6.57 -0.50
C TYR A 47 -26.30 -7.31 -0.30
N ARG A 48 -26.38 -8.47 0.36
CA ARG A 48 -25.21 -9.28 0.68
C ARG A 48 -24.71 -10.13 -0.47
N LEU A 49 -25.55 -10.34 -1.46
CA LEU A 49 -25.24 -11.02 -2.72
C LEU A 49 -25.90 -10.24 -3.86
N VAL A 50 -25.14 -9.94 -4.90
CA VAL A 50 -25.62 -9.24 -6.10
C VAL A 50 -25.08 -9.95 -7.33
N VAL A 51 -25.94 -10.09 -8.34
CA VAL A 51 -25.62 -10.72 -9.62
C VAL A 51 -25.76 -9.68 -10.71
N TYR A 52 -24.73 -9.51 -11.53
CA TYR A 52 -24.69 -8.60 -12.66
C TYR A 52 -24.64 -9.42 -13.95
N LYS A 53 -25.64 -9.28 -14.81
CA LYS A 53 -25.77 -9.95 -16.13
C LYS A 53 -25.62 -8.99 -17.30
N GLU A 54 -25.72 -7.68 -17.06
CA GLU A 54 -25.62 -6.63 -18.06
C GLU A 54 -24.61 -5.57 -17.65
N ALA A 55 -23.90 -4.99 -18.62
CA ALA A 55 -22.85 -3.98 -18.37
C ALA A 55 -21.98 -4.35 -17.17
N ILE A 56 -21.51 -5.59 -17.14
CA ILE A 56 -21.07 -6.36 -15.97
C ILE A 56 -19.99 -5.62 -15.17
N ILE A 57 -18.89 -5.27 -15.82
CA ILE A 57 -17.78 -4.57 -15.16
C ILE A 57 -18.19 -3.15 -14.76
N ASP A 58 -18.98 -2.47 -15.60
CA ASP A 58 -19.46 -1.11 -15.35
C ASP A 58 -20.36 -1.07 -14.10
N ASN A 59 -21.38 -1.94 -14.04
CA ASN A 59 -22.29 -1.99 -12.90
C ASN A 59 -21.59 -2.42 -11.61
N PHE A 60 -20.72 -3.44 -11.69
CA PHE A 60 -19.94 -3.89 -10.55
C PHE A 60 -19.02 -2.78 -10.01
N LEU A 61 -18.25 -2.12 -10.87
CA LEU A 61 -17.31 -1.08 -10.42
C LEU A 61 -18.02 0.21 -9.99
N LYS A 62 -19.14 0.58 -10.60
CA LYS A 62 -20.00 1.65 -10.09
C LYS A 62 -20.47 1.36 -8.65
N TYR A 63 -20.89 0.12 -8.38
CA TYR A 63 -21.25 -0.31 -7.03
C TYR A 63 -20.08 -0.22 -6.05
N VAL A 64 -18.92 -0.77 -6.41
CA VAL A 64 -17.70 -0.75 -5.58
C VAL A 64 -17.22 0.69 -5.32
N LEU A 65 -17.16 1.51 -6.37
CA LEU A 65 -16.70 2.89 -6.26
C LEU A 65 -17.71 3.79 -5.51
N ALA A 66 -19.00 3.49 -5.57
CA ALA A 66 -20.00 4.18 -4.75
C ALA A 66 -19.84 3.87 -3.25
N ALA A 67 -19.46 2.64 -2.91
CA ALA A 67 -19.22 2.20 -1.53
C ALA A 67 -18.11 3.00 -0.84
N ARG A 68 -17.10 3.52 -1.58
CA ARG A 68 -16.01 4.34 -1.03
C ARG A 68 -16.47 5.60 -0.28
N LYS A 69 -17.65 6.13 -0.63
CA LYS A 69 -18.23 7.31 0.02
C LYS A 69 -18.85 6.98 1.38
N LYS A 70 -19.21 5.72 1.61
CA LYS A 70 -19.91 5.25 2.82
C LYS A 70 -18.98 4.59 3.84
N PHE A 71 -17.84 4.07 3.40
CA PHE A 71 -16.92 3.30 4.23
C PHE A 71 -15.52 3.93 4.26
N LYS A 72 -14.87 3.85 5.42
CA LYS A 72 -13.49 4.31 5.59
C LYS A 72 -12.53 3.57 4.65
N GLN A 73 -12.77 2.30 4.42
CA GLN A 73 -12.02 1.45 3.50
C GLN A 73 -12.93 0.38 2.91
N VAL A 74 -12.78 0.12 1.62
CA VAL A 74 -13.44 -0.98 0.90
C VAL A 74 -12.36 -1.96 0.44
N VAL A 75 -12.53 -3.24 0.75
CA VAL A 75 -11.63 -4.30 0.31
C VAL A 75 -12.38 -5.20 -0.66
N VAL A 76 -11.83 -5.36 -1.85
CA VAL A 76 -12.39 -6.16 -2.94
C VAL A 76 -11.48 -7.38 -3.16
N VAL A 77 -12.02 -8.58 -3.02
CA VAL A 77 -11.23 -9.83 -3.05
C VAL A 77 -11.80 -10.76 -4.12
N ALA A 78 -10.92 -11.26 -4.98
CA ALA A 78 -11.20 -12.36 -5.90
C ALA A 78 -10.23 -13.52 -5.65
N HIS A 79 -10.50 -14.69 -6.22
CA HIS A 79 -9.58 -15.83 -6.19
C HIS A 79 -8.89 -15.98 -7.54
N ASN A 80 -7.57 -15.88 -7.58
CA ASN A 80 -6.76 -15.74 -8.79
C ASN A 80 -6.99 -14.41 -9.54
N GLY A 81 -7.57 -13.42 -8.86
CA GLY A 81 -7.87 -12.12 -9.43
C GLY A 81 -6.64 -11.37 -9.95
N GLN A 82 -5.46 -11.61 -9.36
CA GLN A 82 -4.19 -11.02 -9.81
C GLN A 82 -3.88 -11.27 -11.29
N ALA A 83 -4.25 -12.45 -11.78
CA ALA A 83 -4.00 -12.87 -13.15
C ALA A 83 -5.22 -12.70 -14.07
N PHE A 84 -6.41 -12.52 -13.51
CA PHE A 84 -7.66 -12.57 -14.27
C PHE A 84 -8.62 -11.43 -13.90
N ASP A 85 -9.46 -11.56 -12.87
CA ASP A 85 -10.57 -10.65 -12.59
C ASP A 85 -10.15 -9.18 -12.42
N HIS A 86 -9.01 -8.94 -11.76
CA HIS A 86 -8.52 -7.59 -11.53
C HIS A 86 -8.04 -6.90 -12.80
N GLN A 87 -7.71 -7.64 -13.87
CA GLN A 87 -7.31 -7.06 -15.15
C GLN A 87 -8.49 -6.31 -15.80
N PHE A 88 -9.70 -6.88 -15.74
CA PHE A 88 -10.92 -6.22 -16.22
C PHE A 88 -11.23 -4.96 -15.41
N CYS A 89 -11.06 -5.05 -14.07
CA CYS A 89 -11.22 -3.90 -13.19
C CYS A 89 -10.20 -2.80 -13.48
N LEU A 90 -8.93 -3.15 -13.66
CA LEU A 90 -7.88 -2.19 -13.99
C LEU A 90 -8.15 -1.50 -15.34
N ASN A 91 -8.49 -2.28 -16.36
CA ASN A 91 -8.83 -1.74 -17.68
C ASN A 91 -9.98 -0.73 -17.60
N TYR A 92 -11.04 -1.05 -16.85
CA TYR A 92 -12.16 -0.11 -16.65
C TYR A 92 -11.71 1.18 -15.93
N ILE A 93 -10.94 1.05 -14.84
CA ILE A 93 -10.47 2.21 -14.07
C ILE A 93 -9.66 3.15 -14.96
N LEU A 94 -8.74 2.60 -15.75
CA LEU A 94 -7.87 3.39 -16.64
C LEU A 94 -8.61 4.00 -17.84
N THR A 95 -9.66 3.35 -18.35
CA THR A 95 -10.33 3.78 -19.60
C THR A 95 -11.64 4.52 -19.39
N LYS A 96 -12.28 4.36 -18.23
CA LYS A 96 -13.64 4.86 -17.95
C LYS A 96 -13.71 5.79 -16.73
N THR A 97 -12.60 6.05 -16.05
CA THR A 97 -12.56 6.96 -14.90
C THR A 97 -11.31 7.83 -14.93
N ASP A 98 -11.33 8.96 -14.21
CA ASP A 98 -10.16 9.83 -14.01
C ASP A 98 -9.32 9.41 -12.78
N LEU A 99 -9.54 8.20 -12.26
CA LEU A 99 -8.86 7.71 -11.08
C LEU A 99 -7.52 7.07 -11.44
N THR A 100 -6.47 7.39 -10.69
CA THR A 100 -5.15 6.79 -10.85
C THR A 100 -4.97 5.69 -9.82
N PRO A 101 -4.82 4.42 -10.23
CA PRO A 101 -4.58 3.31 -9.33
C PRO A 101 -3.10 3.27 -8.88
N GLU A 102 -2.88 2.97 -7.59
CA GLU A 102 -1.58 2.56 -7.08
C GLU A 102 -1.47 1.04 -7.22
N LEU A 103 -0.45 0.57 -7.94
CA LEU A 103 -0.28 -0.84 -8.30
C LEU A 103 0.96 -1.43 -7.65
N ILE A 104 0.81 -2.63 -7.07
CA ILE A 104 1.92 -3.53 -6.76
C ILE A 104 1.82 -4.70 -7.72
N MET A 105 2.81 -4.82 -8.60
CA MET A 105 2.85 -5.82 -9.68
C MET A 105 3.98 -6.83 -9.49
N ARG A 106 3.77 -8.04 -9.99
CA ARG A 106 4.82 -9.05 -10.20
C ARG A 106 4.68 -9.60 -11.62
N GLY A 107 5.49 -9.08 -12.55
CA GLY A 107 5.24 -9.26 -13.97
C GLY A 107 3.89 -8.66 -14.34
N THR A 108 3.02 -9.44 -14.99
CA THR A 108 1.66 -9.03 -15.36
C THR A 108 0.61 -9.22 -14.24
N LYS A 109 1.00 -9.82 -13.09
CA LYS A 109 0.08 -10.12 -12.00
C LYS A 109 -0.09 -8.94 -11.05
N ILE A 110 -1.33 -8.57 -10.76
CA ILE A 110 -1.70 -7.48 -9.85
C ILE A 110 -1.76 -8.01 -8.41
N ILE A 111 -0.68 -7.84 -7.65
CA ILE A 111 -0.62 -8.27 -6.24
C ILE A 111 -1.56 -7.44 -5.37
N SER A 112 -1.61 -6.14 -5.62
CA SER A 112 -2.52 -5.20 -4.96
C SER A 112 -2.78 -4.02 -5.88
N MET A 113 -4.02 -3.56 -5.94
CA MET A 113 -4.43 -2.33 -6.62
C MET A 113 -5.21 -1.48 -5.63
N VAL A 114 -4.83 -0.21 -5.47
CA VAL A 114 -5.51 0.73 -4.56
C VAL A 114 -5.99 1.93 -5.36
N VAL A 115 -7.27 2.26 -5.22
CA VAL A 115 -7.92 3.39 -5.89
C VAL A 115 -8.63 4.21 -4.82
N GLY A 116 -8.00 5.26 -4.33
CA GLY A 116 -8.47 6.01 -3.18
C GLY A 116 -8.52 5.13 -1.92
N ASN A 117 -9.70 4.90 -1.37
CA ASN A 117 -9.92 4.01 -0.22
C ASN A 117 -10.43 2.61 -0.60
N VAL A 118 -10.41 2.26 -1.89
CA VAL A 118 -10.76 0.91 -2.39
C VAL A 118 -9.48 0.14 -2.66
N LYS A 119 -9.36 -1.06 -2.09
CA LYS A 119 -8.20 -1.94 -2.21
C LYS A 119 -8.62 -3.28 -2.80
N PHE A 120 -8.07 -3.63 -3.96
CA PHE A 120 -8.25 -4.92 -4.62
C PHE A 120 -7.13 -5.87 -4.23
N LEU A 121 -7.49 -7.08 -3.84
CA LEU A 121 -6.58 -8.11 -3.36
C LEU A 121 -6.94 -9.48 -3.92
N ASP A 122 -5.93 -10.30 -4.16
CA ASP A 122 -6.11 -11.70 -4.49
C ASP A 122 -5.99 -12.59 -3.24
N SER A 123 -6.94 -13.48 -3.04
CA SER A 123 -6.89 -14.46 -1.96
C SER A 123 -5.71 -15.43 -2.07
N LEU A 124 -5.19 -15.70 -3.28
CA LEU A 124 -3.97 -16.48 -3.49
C LEU A 124 -2.73 -15.88 -2.82
N ASN A 125 -2.73 -14.58 -2.55
CA ASN A 125 -1.64 -13.93 -1.81
C ASN A 125 -1.57 -14.39 -0.34
N TYR A 126 -2.65 -14.96 0.19
CA TYR A 126 -2.76 -15.44 1.57
C TYR A 126 -2.81 -16.96 1.65
N PHE A 127 -3.49 -17.62 0.74
CA PHE A 127 -3.60 -19.08 0.68
C PHE A 127 -3.44 -19.57 -0.77
N PRO A 128 -2.21 -19.92 -1.15
CA PRO A 128 -1.86 -20.29 -2.55
C PRO A 128 -2.30 -21.71 -2.86
N MET A 129 -3.62 -21.92 -2.91
CA MET A 129 -4.23 -23.22 -3.25
C MET A 129 -5.50 -23.01 -4.08
N ALA A 130 -5.95 -24.04 -4.78
CA ALA A 130 -7.19 -23.98 -5.56
C ALA A 130 -8.41 -23.71 -4.67
N LEU A 131 -9.41 -22.98 -5.19
CA LEU A 131 -10.64 -22.64 -4.48
C LEU A 131 -11.35 -23.88 -3.92
N SER A 132 -11.38 -24.98 -4.67
CA SER A 132 -11.95 -26.27 -4.25
C SER A 132 -11.32 -26.89 -2.99
N LYS A 133 -10.11 -26.47 -2.60
CA LYS A 133 -9.41 -26.94 -1.40
C LYS A 133 -9.70 -26.11 -0.16
N LEU A 134 -10.22 -24.88 -0.33
CA LEU A 134 -10.48 -23.96 0.77
C LEU A 134 -11.50 -24.51 1.79
N PRO A 135 -12.61 -25.16 1.39
CA PRO A 135 -13.56 -25.73 2.35
C PRO A 135 -12.91 -26.67 3.34
N LYS A 136 -12.07 -27.60 2.85
CA LYS A 136 -11.32 -28.53 3.70
C LYS A 136 -10.27 -27.81 4.55
N ALA A 137 -9.51 -26.91 3.96
CA ALA A 137 -8.42 -26.18 4.64
C ALA A 137 -8.93 -25.30 5.80
N PHE A 138 -10.12 -24.73 5.67
CA PHE A 138 -10.72 -23.87 6.67
C PHE A 138 -11.83 -24.54 7.51
N GLY A 139 -12.13 -25.82 7.28
CA GLY A 139 -13.18 -26.51 8.01
C GLY A 139 -14.56 -25.89 7.85
N LEU A 140 -14.94 -25.54 6.61
CA LEU A 140 -16.18 -24.79 6.34
C LEU A 140 -17.46 -25.64 6.36
N GLY A 141 -17.34 -26.96 6.45
CA GLY A 141 -18.46 -27.89 6.44
C GLY A 141 -18.81 -28.40 5.03
N ASN A 142 -19.70 -29.39 4.98
CA ASN A 142 -19.97 -30.17 3.76
C ASN A 142 -20.79 -29.41 2.70
N ASN A 143 -21.42 -28.32 3.06
CA ASN A 143 -22.24 -27.51 2.15
C ASN A 143 -21.42 -26.65 1.18
N PHE A 144 -20.13 -26.49 1.45
CA PHE A 144 -19.22 -25.71 0.62
C PHE A 144 -18.46 -26.68 -0.31
N LYS A 145 -19.02 -26.95 -1.48
CA LYS A 145 -18.36 -27.76 -2.51
C LYS A 145 -18.34 -26.98 -3.82
N LYS A 146 -17.15 -26.90 -4.44
CA LYS A 146 -17.05 -26.38 -5.81
C LYS A 146 -17.64 -27.39 -6.77
N GLY A 147 -18.63 -26.96 -7.55
CA GLY A 147 -19.22 -27.75 -8.63
C GLY A 147 -18.33 -27.84 -9.86
N TYR A 148 -18.76 -28.61 -10.85
CA TYR A 148 -18.23 -28.62 -12.20
C TYR A 148 -19.08 -27.73 -13.09
N PHE A 149 -18.42 -26.99 -13.99
CA PHE A 149 -19.11 -26.16 -14.98
C PHE A 149 -18.46 -26.30 -16.34
N PRO A 150 -19.26 -26.45 -17.44
CA PRO A 150 -18.74 -26.62 -18.78
C PRO A 150 -18.26 -25.29 -19.38
N HIS A 151 -17.07 -24.84 -19.00
CA HIS A 151 -16.55 -23.53 -19.40
C HIS A 151 -16.46 -23.33 -20.90
N LEU A 152 -16.15 -24.39 -21.67
CA LEU A 152 -16.08 -24.35 -23.14
C LEU A 152 -17.47 -24.32 -23.80
N PHE A 153 -18.53 -24.67 -23.07
CA PHE A 153 -19.91 -24.57 -23.52
C PHE A 153 -20.50 -23.18 -23.34
N ASN A 154 -19.84 -22.31 -22.54
CA ASN A 154 -20.25 -20.92 -22.26
C ASN A 154 -19.98 -20.03 -23.48
N THR A 155 -20.89 -20.09 -24.46
CA THR A 155 -20.82 -19.38 -25.74
C THR A 155 -22.06 -18.54 -25.94
N VAL A 156 -22.04 -17.61 -26.92
CA VAL A 156 -23.22 -16.80 -27.30
C VAL A 156 -24.32 -17.73 -27.82
N ALA A 157 -23.97 -18.73 -28.62
CA ALA A 157 -24.91 -19.68 -29.18
C ALA A 157 -25.66 -20.49 -28.11
N ASN A 158 -24.98 -20.83 -27.03
CA ASN A 158 -25.51 -21.64 -25.94
C ASN A 158 -26.07 -20.83 -24.79
N ALA A 159 -26.11 -19.47 -24.89
CA ALA A 159 -26.49 -18.58 -23.79
C ALA A 159 -27.86 -18.85 -23.15
N ASN A 160 -28.78 -19.42 -23.94
CA ASN A 160 -30.15 -19.78 -23.51
C ASN A 160 -30.40 -21.30 -23.62
N TYR A 161 -29.35 -22.08 -23.57
CA TYR A 161 -29.48 -23.53 -23.65
C TYR A 161 -30.17 -24.10 -22.40
N VAL A 162 -31.20 -24.91 -22.63
CA VAL A 162 -31.85 -25.75 -21.62
C VAL A 162 -32.00 -27.14 -22.24
N GLY A 163 -31.45 -28.16 -21.57
CA GLY A 163 -31.46 -29.52 -22.06
C GLY A 163 -30.59 -30.44 -21.22
N PRO A 164 -30.21 -31.60 -21.74
CA PRO A 164 -29.31 -32.53 -21.05
C PRO A 164 -27.95 -31.89 -20.70
N LEU A 165 -27.27 -32.44 -19.71
CA LEU A 165 -25.94 -32.00 -19.31
C LEU A 165 -24.99 -31.96 -20.54
N PRO A 166 -24.24 -30.87 -20.79
CA PRO A 166 -23.28 -30.79 -21.90
C PRO A 166 -22.24 -31.91 -21.85
N ALA A 167 -21.78 -32.37 -23.02
CA ALA A 167 -20.79 -33.43 -23.12
C ALA A 167 -19.52 -33.16 -22.34
N ALA A 168 -18.86 -34.18 -21.82
CA ALA A 168 -17.71 -34.10 -20.96
C ALA A 168 -16.54 -33.24 -21.49
N GLU A 169 -16.38 -33.20 -22.84
CA GLU A 169 -15.35 -32.40 -23.51
C GLU A 169 -15.44 -30.90 -23.22
N TYR A 170 -16.62 -30.35 -22.97
CA TYR A 170 -16.84 -28.94 -22.62
C TYR A 170 -16.34 -28.57 -21.25
N TYR A 171 -15.99 -29.56 -20.42
CA TYR A 171 -15.40 -29.35 -19.08
C TYR A 171 -13.87 -29.41 -19.08
N ASP A 172 -13.24 -29.63 -20.25
CA ASP A 172 -11.77 -29.69 -20.42
C ASP A 172 -11.09 -30.77 -19.55
N PRO A 173 -11.56 -32.03 -19.60
CA PRO A 173 -11.07 -33.11 -18.74
C PRO A 173 -9.61 -33.48 -19.01
N ASP A 174 -9.08 -33.20 -20.20
CA ASP A 174 -7.70 -33.53 -20.59
C ASP A 174 -6.67 -32.66 -19.86
N ASN A 175 -7.06 -31.48 -19.43
CA ASN A 175 -6.24 -30.59 -18.61
C ASN A 175 -6.41 -30.78 -17.07
N MET A 176 -7.27 -31.72 -16.65
CA MET A 176 -7.44 -32.11 -15.27
C MET A 176 -6.33 -33.07 -14.82
N LYS A 177 -5.99 -33.02 -13.50
CA LYS A 177 -5.13 -34.04 -12.90
C LYS A 177 -5.82 -35.41 -12.95
N PRO A 178 -5.09 -36.53 -13.09
CA PRO A 178 -5.69 -37.86 -13.23
C PRO A 178 -6.75 -38.19 -12.16
N GLU A 179 -6.49 -37.87 -10.90
CA GLU A 179 -7.43 -38.11 -9.78
C GLU A 179 -8.69 -37.23 -9.86
N ASP A 180 -8.53 -35.98 -10.27
CA ASP A 180 -9.64 -35.03 -10.41
C ASP A 180 -10.47 -35.37 -11.65
N ARG A 181 -9.82 -35.85 -12.75
CA ARG A 181 -10.47 -36.34 -13.98
C ARG A 181 -11.34 -37.55 -13.70
N SER A 182 -10.85 -38.56 -12.95
CA SER A 182 -11.65 -39.74 -12.62
C SER A 182 -12.92 -39.38 -11.85
N LYS A 183 -12.80 -38.51 -10.83
CA LYS A 183 -13.95 -38.01 -10.06
C LYS A 183 -14.94 -37.21 -10.91
N PHE A 184 -14.41 -36.42 -11.83
CA PHE A 184 -15.24 -35.65 -12.75
C PHE A 184 -16.04 -36.58 -13.67
N LEU A 185 -15.39 -37.61 -14.29
CA LEU A 185 -16.05 -38.51 -15.19
C LEU A 185 -17.12 -39.36 -14.48
N GLU A 186 -16.85 -39.80 -13.24
CA GLU A 186 -17.86 -40.48 -12.41
C GLU A 186 -19.06 -39.56 -12.16
N TRP A 187 -18.80 -38.31 -11.72
CA TRP A 187 -19.84 -37.32 -11.49
C TRP A 187 -20.65 -37.01 -12.77
N HIS A 188 -19.97 -36.85 -13.91
CA HIS A 188 -20.60 -36.54 -15.18
C HIS A 188 -21.53 -37.67 -15.66
N GLU A 189 -21.14 -38.93 -15.47
CA GLU A 189 -21.98 -40.09 -15.84
C GLU A 189 -23.18 -40.22 -14.88
N GLU A 190 -23.01 -39.95 -13.58
CA GLU A 190 -24.11 -39.96 -12.61
C GLU A 190 -25.17 -38.89 -12.89
N HIS A 191 -24.76 -37.73 -13.46
CA HIS A 191 -25.64 -36.57 -13.68
C HIS A 191 -25.99 -36.37 -15.15
N ARG A 192 -25.67 -37.35 -16.01
CA ARG A 192 -25.81 -37.24 -17.45
C ARG A 192 -27.20 -36.83 -17.93
N ASP A 193 -28.24 -37.33 -17.27
CA ASP A 193 -29.63 -37.09 -17.63
C ASP A 193 -30.25 -35.89 -16.85
N ASP A 194 -29.48 -35.19 -16.03
CA ASP A 194 -29.95 -34.01 -15.32
C ASP A 194 -30.18 -32.85 -16.30
N GLU A 195 -31.23 -32.07 -16.02
CA GLU A 195 -31.49 -30.85 -16.76
C GLU A 195 -30.45 -29.76 -16.47
N PHE A 196 -29.74 -29.33 -17.50
CA PHE A 196 -28.82 -28.22 -17.47
C PHE A 196 -29.45 -26.96 -18.08
N ASP A 197 -29.44 -25.87 -17.35
CA ASP A 197 -29.86 -24.52 -17.80
C ASP A 197 -28.65 -23.60 -17.71
N MET A 198 -28.15 -23.14 -18.86
CA MET A 198 -26.94 -22.30 -18.93
C MET A 198 -26.99 -21.06 -18.07
N GLN A 199 -28.15 -20.40 -18.01
CA GLN A 199 -28.31 -19.15 -17.23
C GLN A 199 -28.38 -19.42 -15.72
N ARG A 200 -29.09 -20.46 -15.32
CA ARG A 200 -29.23 -20.87 -13.93
C ARG A 200 -27.89 -21.42 -13.41
N ASP A 201 -27.34 -22.40 -14.11
CA ASP A 201 -26.19 -23.15 -13.63
C ASP A 201 -24.90 -22.32 -13.63
N LEU A 202 -24.73 -21.37 -14.57
CA LEU A 202 -23.65 -20.38 -14.53
C LEU A 202 -23.75 -19.49 -13.28
N VAL A 203 -24.94 -19.02 -12.96
CA VAL A 203 -25.16 -18.16 -11.77
C VAL A 203 -24.90 -18.95 -10.49
N GLU A 204 -25.45 -20.17 -10.38
CA GLU A 204 -25.27 -21.02 -9.21
C GLU A 204 -23.81 -21.41 -8.98
N TYR A 205 -23.09 -21.73 -10.07
CA TYR A 205 -21.65 -21.99 -10.02
C TYR A 205 -20.85 -20.79 -9.48
N CYS A 206 -21.05 -19.60 -10.04
CA CYS A 206 -20.37 -18.39 -9.57
C CYS A 206 -20.79 -18.00 -8.14
N ILE A 207 -22.05 -18.21 -7.74
CA ILE A 207 -22.50 -18.00 -6.35
C ILE A 207 -21.73 -18.94 -5.43
N SER A 208 -21.64 -20.23 -5.76
CA SER A 208 -20.90 -21.20 -4.96
C SER A 208 -19.42 -20.81 -4.79
N ASP A 209 -18.76 -20.38 -5.86
CA ASP A 209 -17.37 -19.94 -5.81
C ASP A 209 -17.19 -18.69 -4.91
N VAL A 210 -18.08 -17.70 -5.01
CA VAL A 210 -18.06 -16.51 -4.16
C VAL A 210 -18.37 -16.82 -2.69
N GLU A 211 -19.27 -17.78 -2.42
CA GLU A 211 -19.58 -18.20 -1.06
C GLU A 211 -18.40 -18.93 -0.40
N ILE A 212 -17.75 -19.84 -1.12
CA ILE A 212 -16.51 -20.52 -0.66
C ILE A 212 -15.44 -19.48 -0.36
N LEU A 213 -15.18 -18.58 -1.30
CA LEU A 213 -14.20 -17.51 -1.14
C LEU A 213 -14.52 -16.64 0.08
N THR A 214 -15.77 -16.18 0.20
CA THR A 214 -16.22 -15.34 1.31
C THR A 214 -16.02 -16.04 2.64
N ALA A 215 -16.48 -17.29 2.78
CA ALA A 215 -16.39 -18.05 4.02
C ALA A 215 -14.93 -18.29 4.43
N ALA A 216 -14.07 -18.71 3.51
CA ALA A 216 -12.65 -18.92 3.75
C ALA A 216 -11.93 -17.63 4.18
N CYS A 217 -12.15 -16.55 3.45
CA CYS A 217 -11.56 -15.24 3.76
C CYS A 217 -12.00 -14.71 5.12
N LEU A 218 -13.27 -14.84 5.48
CA LEU A 218 -13.77 -14.41 6.79
C LEU A 218 -13.22 -15.25 7.92
N LYS A 219 -13.12 -16.57 7.73
CA LYS A 219 -12.50 -17.47 8.72
C LYS A 219 -11.04 -17.15 8.94
N PHE A 220 -10.28 -16.91 7.88
CA PHE A 220 -8.89 -16.49 7.95
C PHE A 220 -8.74 -15.14 8.66
N ARG A 221 -9.59 -14.15 8.33
CA ARG A 221 -9.61 -12.87 9.03
C ARG A 221 -9.88 -13.05 10.52
N GLN A 222 -10.85 -13.86 10.87
CA GLN A 222 -11.19 -14.16 12.27
C GLN A 222 -9.97 -14.72 13.01
N GLN A 223 -9.29 -15.73 12.45
CA GLN A 223 -8.11 -16.34 13.06
C GLN A 223 -7.00 -15.32 13.33
N LEU A 224 -6.67 -14.44 12.38
CA LEU A 224 -5.62 -13.43 12.55
C LEU A 224 -6.05 -12.30 13.52
N MET A 225 -7.33 -11.95 13.55
CA MET A 225 -7.85 -10.99 14.53
C MET A 225 -7.78 -11.54 15.95
N GLU A 226 -8.16 -12.81 16.16
CA GLU A 226 -8.11 -13.48 17.47
C GLU A 226 -6.67 -13.71 17.95
N THR A 227 -5.78 -14.13 17.05
CA THR A 227 -4.39 -14.46 17.39
C THR A 227 -3.50 -13.23 17.57
N GLY A 228 -3.71 -12.18 16.78
CA GLY A 228 -2.76 -11.08 16.70
C GLY A 228 -3.36 -9.70 16.56
N ASN A 229 -4.69 -9.57 16.63
CA ASN A 229 -5.41 -8.31 16.43
C ASN A 229 -4.99 -7.59 15.12
N VAL A 230 -4.78 -8.36 14.04
CA VAL A 230 -4.40 -7.86 12.71
C VAL A 230 -5.45 -8.26 11.69
N CYS A 231 -6.01 -7.29 10.97
CA CYS A 231 -6.85 -7.56 9.83
C CYS A 231 -5.97 -7.78 8.59
N PRO A 232 -5.91 -9.01 8.01
CA PRO A 232 -5.00 -9.30 6.90
C PRO A 232 -5.28 -8.44 5.66
N TYR A 233 -6.54 -8.12 5.41
CA TYR A 233 -6.94 -7.45 4.17
C TYR A 233 -6.77 -5.93 4.22
N THR A 234 -6.98 -5.31 5.37
CA THR A 234 -6.80 -3.87 5.52
C THR A 234 -5.34 -3.50 5.76
N GLU A 235 -4.60 -4.33 6.50
CA GLU A 235 -3.27 -4.01 6.98
C GLU A 235 -2.13 -4.67 6.22
N ALA A 236 -2.42 -5.67 5.40
CA ALA A 236 -1.44 -6.43 4.64
C ALA A 236 -1.91 -6.65 3.19
N CYS A 237 -1.07 -7.22 2.33
CA CYS A 237 -1.43 -7.65 0.98
C CYS A 237 -0.99 -9.10 0.68
N THR A 238 -0.25 -9.71 1.60
CA THR A 238 0.21 -11.11 1.51
C THR A 238 0.21 -11.75 2.88
N ILE A 239 0.21 -13.10 2.94
CA ILE A 239 0.35 -13.86 4.19
C ILE A 239 1.63 -13.46 4.95
N ALA A 240 2.76 -13.32 4.26
CA ALA A 240 4.03 -12.94 4.87
C ALA A 240 3.95 -11.57 5.54
N SER A 241 3.33 -10.57 4.89
CA SER A 241 3.15 -9.24 5.48
C SER A 241 2.17 -9.25 6.65
N ALA A 242 1.12 -10.09 6.60
CA ALA A 242 0.18 -10.26 7.71
C ALA A 242 0.88 -10.87 8.94
N CYS A 243 1.63 -11.96 8.76
CA CYS A 243 2.40 -12.60 9.83
C CYS A 243 3.45 -11.65 10.43
N ASN A 244 4.14 -10.88 9.60
CA ASN A 244 5.09 -9.87 10.07
C ASN A 244 4.41 -8.82 10.97
N LYS A 245 3.21 -8.36 10.58
CA LYS A 245 2.45 -7.41 11.41
C LYS A 245 2.01 -8.01 12.75
N VAL A 246 1.54 -9.27 12.75
CA VAL A 246 1.23 -9.99 14.00
C VAL A 246 2.45 -10.06 14.90
N TYR A 247 3.60 -10.47 14.35
CA TYR A 247 4.86 -10.53 15.09
C TYR A 247 5.28 -9.18 15.66
N ARG A 248 5.29 -8.14 14.83
CA ARG A 248 5.68 -6.79 15.26
C ARG A 248 4.76 -6.19 16.30
N ARG A 249 3.46 -6.45 16.21
CA ARG A 249 2.46 -5.90 17.14
C ARG A 249 2.48 -6.58 18.50
N ASN A 250 2.71 -7.90 18.54
CA ASN A 250 2.47 -8.69 19.73
C ASN A 250 3.75 -9.24 20.41
N PHE A 251 4.83 -9.35 19.66
CA PHE A 251 6.06 -10.02 20.13
C PHE A 251 7.30 -9.15 20.15
N LEU A 252 7.33 -8.06 19.40
CA LEU A 252 8.45 -7.11 19.46
C LEU A 252 8.28 -6.15 20.63
N LYS A 253 9.35 -6.01 21.41
CA LYS A 253 9.42 -4.97 22.45
C LYS A 253 9.45 -3.58 21.80
N PRO A 254 8.93 -2.54 22.48
CA PRO A 254 9.12 -1.16 22.03
C PRO A 254 10.59 -0.84 21.75
N ASN A 255 10.85 -0.01 20.75
CA ASN A 255 12.20 0.45 20.37
C ASN A 255 13.19 -0.64 19.96
N THR A 256 12.72 -1.83 19.54
CA THR A 256 13.60 -2.92 19.05
C THR A 256 14.04 -2.71 17.61
N ILE A 257 13.21 -2.08 16.76
CA ILE A 257 13.53 -1.82 15.35
C ILE A 257 13.82 -0.34 15.15
N GLY A 258 15.00 -0.02 14.62
CA GLY A 258 15.31 1.31 14.13
C GLY A 258 14.42 1.64 12.91
N ILE A 259 13.62 2.69 13.03
CA ILE A 259 12.83 3.20 11.91
C ILE A 259 13.63 4.36 11.31
N ILE A 260 13.80 4.32 9.98
CA ILE A 260 14.40 5.42 9.25
C ILE A 260 13.55 6.68 9.50
N PRO A 261 14.13 7.77 10.00
CA PRO A 261 13.40 9.02 10.22
C PRO A 261 12.76 9.52 8.92
N LYS A 262 11.63 10.21 9.03
CA LYS A 262 11.02 10.88 7.87
C LYS A 262 12.02 11.88 7.30
N GLY A 263 12.44 11.67 6.05
CA GLY A 263 13.50 12.46 5.40
C GLY A 263 14.92 11.86 5.51
N GLY A 264 15.03 10.61 5.99
CA GLY A 264 16.29 9.85 6.03
C GLY A 264 17.23 10.26 7.16
N TYR A 265 18.39 9.61 7.19
CA TYR A 265 19.49 9.97 8.12
C TYR A 265 20.32 11.08 7.49
N ARG A 266 20.09 12.33 7.91
CA ARG A 266 20.87 13.45 7.38
C ARG A 266 22.14 13.68 8.19
N TRP A 267 21.93 14.08 9.45
CA TRP A 267 23.03 14.45 10.36
C TRP A 267 22.69 13.95 11.75
N ARG A 268 23.68 14.03 12.62
CA ARG A 268 23.52 13.66 14.03
C ARG A 268 22.51 14.57 14.73
N ASP A 269 22.49 15.85 14.38
CA ASP A 269 21.64 16.87 14.96
C ASP A 269 20.53 17.28 13.99
N ASN A 270 19.38 17.62 14.55
CA ASN A 270 18.18 17.98 13.82
C ASN A 270 18.16 19.49 13.54
N GLN A 271 18.71 19.89 12.41
CA GLN A 271 18.73 21.28 11.97
C GLN A 271 17.89 21.47 10.72
N SER A 272 17.11 22.55 10.64
CA SER A 272 16.24 22.79 9.49
C SER A 272 17.03 23.14 8.22
N LYS A 273 16.50 22.75 7.06
CA LYS A 273 17.13 23.10 5.77
C LYS A 273 17.36 24.60 5.63
N ILE A 274 16.39 25.41 6.06
CA ILE A 274 16.48 26.87 5.96
C ILE A 274 17.52 27.47 6.93
N ALA A 275 17.74 26.85 8.11
CA ALA A 275 18.82 27.24 9.00
C ALA A 275 20.20 27.00 8.35
N ILE A 276 20.35 25.83 7.69
CA ILE A 276 21.60 25.53 6.97
C ILE A 276 21.79 26.48 5.80
N GLN A 277 20.73 26.84 5.05
CA GLN A 277 20.79 27.83 3.97
C GLN A 277 21.32 29.16 4.50
N TRP A 278 20.83 29.62 5.66
CA TRP A 278 21.33 30.82 6.27
C TRP A 278 22.80 30.71 6.71
N LEU A 279 23.17 29.61 7.37
CA LEU A 279 24.55 29.41 7.85
C LEU A 279 25.58 29.38 6.72
N VAL A 280 25.25 28.70 5.59
CA VAL A 280 26.15 28.69 4.42
C VAL A 280 26.22 30.08 3.75
N TRP A 281 25.15 30.89 3.84
CA TRP A 281 25.17 32.26 3.39
C TRP A 281 26.07 33.14 4.27
N GLU A 282 25.96 33.03 5.62
CA GLU A 282 26.82 33.76 6.57
C GLU A 282 28.29 33.38 6.38
N GLU A 283 28.60 32.11 6.13
CA GLU A 283 29.94 31.68 5.78
C GLU A 283 30.48 32.37 4.54
N HIS A 284 29.66 32.38 3.49
CA HIS A 284 30.03 33.02 2.21
C HIS A 284 30.23 34.51 2.36
N GLN A 285 29.29 35.20 2.99
CA GLN A 285 29.29 36.66 3.13
C GLN A 285 30.46 37.16 4.02
N ARG A 286 30.73 36.43 5.12
CA ARG A 286 31.73 36.80 6.08
C ARG A 286 33.10 36.20 5.84
N GLN A 287 33.21 35.25 4.89
CA GLN A 287 34.45 34.51 4.61
C GLN A 287 35.01 33.80 5.84
N ILE A 288 34.15 33.21 6.65
CA ILE A 288 34.49 32.47 7.88
C ILE A 288 34.03 31.03 7.80
N ASN A 289 34.55 30.16 8.63
CA ASN A 289 34.11 28.77 8.74
C ASN A 289 33.18 28.58 9.95
N ILE A 290 31.92 28.24 9.71
CA ILE A 290 30.94 28.02 10.77
C ILE A 290 30.72 26.51 10.94
N GLN A 291 30.96 26.00 12.13
CA GLN A 291 30.62 24.63 12.49
C GLN A 291 29.12 24.52 12.74
N HIS A 292 28.44 23.65 12.00
CA HIS A 292 26.99 23.40 12.10
C HIS A 292 26.63 21.95 11.75
N ALA A 293 25.36 21.54 11.92
CA ALA A 293 24.91 20.16 11.76
C ALA A 293 25.29 19.53 10.41
N ALA A 294 25.20 20.28 9.31
CA ALA A 294 25.50 19.76 7.96
C ALA A 294 26.99 19.47 7.74
N LYS A 295 27.89 19.96 8.59
CA LYS A 295 29.34 19.64 8.52
C LYS A 295 29.75 18.47 9.41
N GLN A 296 29.04 18.15 10.46
CA GLN A 296 29.18 16.95 11.31
C GLN A 296 28.16 16.96 12.45
N GLN A 297 28.14 18.01 13.26
CA GLN A 297 27.28 18.19 14.43
C GLN A 297 27.19 19.66 14.81
N GLU A 298 26.17 20.01 15.53
CA GLU A 298 26.05 21.33 16.18
C GLU A 298 27.06 21.47 17.32
N SER A 299 27.57 22.68 17.53
CA SER A 299 28.51 22.95 18.59
C SER A 299 27.82 23.16 19.95
N ARG A 300 28.53 22.85 21.02
CA ARG A 300 28.13 23.22 22.38
C ARG A 300 29.09 24.29 22.92
N VAL A 301 28.56 25.47 23.10
CA VAL A 301 29.30 26.62 23.60
C VAL A 301 28.88 26.89 25.04
N ALA A 302 29.84 26.81 25.97
CA ALA A 302 29.57 26.92 27.41
C ALA A 302 28.42 26.00 27.91
N GLY A 303 28.31 24.78 27.34
CA GLY A 303 27.27 23.81 27.67
C GLY A 303 25.93 24.06 26.96
N VAL A 304 25.77 25.16 26.23
CA VAL A 304 24.58 25.52 25.45
C VAL A 304 24.77 25.02 24.01
N LYS A 305 23.78 24.32 23.47
CA LYS A 305 23.76 23.88 22.08
C LYS A 305 23.39 25.06 21.17
N VAL A 306 24.18 25.29 20.11
CA VAL A 306 24.03 26.42 19.19
C VAL A 306 23.97 25.92 17.74
N ASP A 307 23.21 26.63 16.87
CA ASP A 307 23.03 26.26 15.50
C ASP A 307 24.30 26.36 14.66
N GLY A 308 25.09 27.37 14.91
CA GLY A 308 26.38 27.58 14.28
C GLY A 308 27.40 28.20 15.23
N TYR A 309 28.69 27.88 15.06
CA TYR A 309 29.77 28.42 15.82
C TYR A 309 31.03 28.62 14.97
N CYS A 310 31.57 29.82 15.02
CA CYS A 310 32.89 30.13 14.46
C CYS A 310 33.91 30.29 15.62
N GLU A 311 34.91 29.39 15.67
CA GLU A 311 35.90 29.38 16.74
C GLU A 311 36.87 30.54 16.60
N GLU A 312 37.22 30.94 15.38
CA GLU A 312 38.18 32.01 15.09
C GLU A 312 37.69 33.36 15.56
N THR A 313 36.39 33.65 15.34
CA THR A 313 35.80 34.95 15.69
C THR A 313 35.02 34.92 17.01
N LYS A 314 34.86 33.73 17.64
CA LYS A 314 33.99 33.48 18.80
C LYS A 314 32.56 33.92 18.60
N GLN A 315 32.09 33.85 17.36
CA GLN A 315 30.71 34.17 16.99
C GLN A 315 29.81 32.94 17.08
N VAL A 316 28.66 33.12 17.68
CA VAL A 316 27.59 32.15 17.78
C VAL A 316 26.47 32.55 16.81
N PHE A 317 25.96 31.60 16.08
CA PHE A 317 24.87 31.78 15.11
C PHE A 317 23.63 31.06 15.60
N GLU A 318 22.50 31.76 15.70
CA GLU A 318 21.21 31.21 16.14
C GLU A 318 20.13 31.53 15.12
N PHE A 319 19.50 30.44 14.58
CA PHE A 319 18.41 30.55 13.62
C PHE A 319 17.06 30.25 14.27
N ASN A 320 16.25 31.28 14.41
CA ASN A 320 14.97 31.21 15.12
C ASN A 320 13.82 30.85 14.14
N GLY A 321 13.44 29.61 14.05
CA GLY A 321 12.22 29.14 13.33
C GLY A 321 10.98 29.78 13.95
N CYS A 322 10.17 30.48 13.17
CA CYS A 322 9.13 31.36 13.68
C CYS A 322 8.13 30.66 14.62
N TYR A 323 7.71 29.47 14.33
CA TYR A 323 6.80 28.70 15.18
C TYR A 323 7.46 28.18 16.45
N PHE A 324 8.67 27.64 16.33
CA PHE A 324 9.39 26.99 17.44
C PHE A 324 9.95 27.96 18.45
N HIS A 325 10.19 29.20 18.03
CA HIS A 325 10.74 30.26 18.86
C HIS A 325 9.74 31.40 19.14
N GLY A 326 8.46 31.19 18.78
CA GLY A 326 7.37 32.11 19.10
C GLY A 326 7.56 33.51 18.51
N CYS A 327 7.87 33.64 17.21
CA CYS A 327 8.13 34.91 16.54
C CYS A 327 6.97 35.92 16.73
N PRO A 328 7.21 37.13 17.32
CA PRO A 328 6.15 38.11 17.52
C PRO A 328 5.69 38.79 16.23
N ALA A 329 6.53 38.79 15.18
CA ALA A 329 6.17 39.37 13.90
C ALA A 329 5.19 38.49 13.12
N CYS A 330 5.34 37.14 13.24
CA CYS A 330 4.49 36.18 12.57
C CYS A 330 3.22 35.83 13.36
N PHE A 331 3.34 35.79 14.68
CA PHE A 331 2.26 35.42 15.60
C PHE A 331 1.91 36.61 16.51
N LYS A 332 0.97 37.42 16.04
CA LYS A 332 0.60 38.70 16.75
C LYS A 332 -0.47 38.50 17.80
N CYS A 333 -1.31 37.48 17.68
CA CYS A 333 -2.45 37.24 18.56
C CYS A 333 -2.38 35.84 19.18
N ASN A 334 -3.13 35.63 20.26
CA ASN A 334 -3.29 34.30 20.91
C ASN A 334 -1.98 33.66 21.39
N ARG A 335 -1.02 34.45 21.78
CA ARG A 335 0.33 34.01 22.12
C ARG A 335 0.43 33.23 23.43
N ASP A 336 -0.59 33.35 24.31
CA ASP A 336 -0.67 32.68 25.61
C ASP A 336 -1.53 31.42 25.59
N ILE A 337 -2.02 31.01 24.40
CA ILE A 337 -2.75 29.78 24.26
C ILE A 337 -1.75 28.60 24.34
N PRO A 338 -2.05 27.55 25.15
CA PRO A 338 -1.25 26.34 25.23
C PRO A 338 -1.05 25.70 23.88
N MET A 339 0.16 25.21 23.58
CA MET A 339 0.49 24.57 22.33
C MET A 339 -0.15 23.18 22.24
N PRO A 340 -0.70 22.79 21.08
CA PRO A 340 -1.36 21.48 20.94
C PRO A 340 -0.44 20.28 21.21
N GLU A 341 0.85 20.40 20.87
CA GLU A 341 1.85 19.35 21.05
C GLU A 341 2.46 19.32 22.47
N ASP A 342 2.42 20.44 23.19
CA ASP A 342 2.90 20.56 24.57
C ASP A 342 2.10 21.64 25.32
N PRO A 343 1.07 21.27 26.08
CA PRO A 343 0.22 22.21 26.81
C PRO A 343 0.94 23.03 27.89
N SER A 344 2.16 22.67 28.27
CA SER A 344 2.98 23.42 29.20
C SER A 344 3.65 24.64 28.58
N GLN A 345 3.63 24.73 27.23
CA GLN A 345 4.27 25.79 26.47
C GLN A 345 3.25 26.69 25.76
N THR A 346 3.62 27.95 25.59
CA THR A 346 2.92 28.94 24.77
C THR A 346 3.91 29.62 23.83
N LEU A 347 3.44 30.35 22.82
CA LEU A 347 4.33 31.15 21.97
C LEU A 347 5.11 32.18 22.72
N ASN A 348 4.56 32.76 23.82
CA ASN A 348 5.28 33.69 24.68
C ASN A 348 6.38 33.00 25.46
N THR A 349 6.12 31.86 26.09
CA THR A 349 7.16 31.13 26.85
C THR A 349 8.29 30.65 25.91
N ARG A 350 8.02 30.27 24.67
CA ARG A 350 9.05 29.95 23.67
C ARG A 350 9.90 31.16 23.29
N HIS A 351 9.27 32.31 23.13
CA HIS A 351 9.98 33.56 22.82
C HIS A 351 10.88 34.00 23.96
N GLU A 352 10.36 33.98 25.19
CA GLU A 352 11.13 34.29 26.40
C GLU A 352 12.34 33.38 26.59
N ALA A 353 12.14 32.05 26.39
CA ALA A 353 13.22 31.08 26.44
C ALA A 353 14.31 31.35 25.38
N THR A 354 13.91 31.79 24.19
CA THR A 354 14.83 32.16 23.12
C THR A 354 15.66 33.38 23.51
N LEU A 355 15.00 34.43 23.99
CA LEU A 355 15.69 35.63 24.45
C LEU A 355 16.64 35.35 25.63
N ALA A 356 16.21 34.52 26.58
CA ALA A 356 17.04 34.13 27.73
C ALA A 356 18.29 33.34 27.29
N LYS A 357 18.15 32.42 26.29
CA LYS A 357 19.28 31.70 25.70
C LYS A 357 20.30 32.66 25.08
N ILE A 358 19.82 33.58 24.28
CA ILE A 358 20.66 34.57 23.58
C ILE A 358 21.37 35.48 24.58
N GLN A 359 20.64 36.00 25.58
CA GLN A 359 21.25 36.86 26.62
C GLN A 359 22.31 36.09 27.39
N ARG A 360 22.07 34.84 27.77
CA ARG A 360 23.07 34.01 28.45
C ARG A 360 24.36 33.87 27.66
N LEU A 361 24.26 33.68 26.33
CA LEU A 361 25.44 33.57 25.47
C LEU A 361 26.21 34.87 25.38
N ARG A 362 25.52 36.02 25.33
CA ARG A 362 26.14 37.36 25.37
C ARG A 362 26.82 37.65 26.70
N ASP A 363 26.18 37.29 27.81
CA ASP A 363 26.76 37.43 29.14
C ASP A 363 28.04 36.62 29.35
N LEU A 364 28.15 35.51 28.61
CA LEU A 364 29.36 34.66 28.57
C LEU A 364 30.45 35.21 27.63
N GLY A 365 30.23 36.37 27.01
CA GLY A 365 31.23 37.05 26.17
C GLY A 365 31.22 36.60 24.70
N TYR A 366 30.19 35.92 24.24
CA TYR A 366 30.09 35.57 22.82
C TYR A 366 29.34 36.63 22.03
N GLU A 367 29.77 36.87 20.81
CA GLU A 367 29.00 37.66 19.85
C GLU A 367 27.93 36.77 19.23
N VAL A 368 26.64 37.08 19.44
CA VAL A 368 25.52 36.29 18.96
C VAL A 368 24.89 36.96 17.75
N VAL A 369 24.97 36.27 16.60
CA VAL A 369 24.30 36.61 15.34
C VAL A 369 22.99 35.87 15.28
N GLU A 370 21.90 36.61 15.20
CA GLU A 370 20.54 36.06 15.20
C GLU A 370 19.88 36.21 13.84
N MET A 371 19.11 35.19 13.42
CA MET A 371 18.27 35.29 12.24
C MET A 371 16.90 34.65 12.50
N TRP A 372 15.84 35.38 12.17
CA TRP A 372 14.49 34.87 12.18
C TRP A 372 14.12 34.28 10.79
N GLU A 373 13.44 33.15 10.79
CA GLU A 373 13.02 32.48 9.56
C GLU A 373 12.26 33.39 8.60
N CYS A 374 11.30 34.18 9.09
CA CYS A 374 10.53 35.09 8.23
C CYS A 374 11.39 36.21 7.63
N THR A 375 12.40 36.68 8.36
CA THR A 375 13.36 37.69 7.90
C THR A 375 14.24 37.09 6.78
N PHE A 376 14.80 35.90 7.01
CA PHE A 376 15.66 35.25 6.02
C PHE A 376 14.91 34.90 4.76
N ARG A 377 13.66 34.40 4.88
CA ARG A 377 12.79 34.14 3.70
C ARG A 377 12.54 35.41 2.88
N ARG A 378 12.39 36.55 3.53
CA ARG A 378 12.22 37.82 2.85
C ARG A 378 13.49 38.26 2.15
N LEU A 379 14.65 38.08 2.76
CA LEU A 379 15.95 38.38 2.17
C LEU A 379 16.19 37.54 0.91
N MET A 380 15.94 36.22 0.98
CA MET A 380 16.03 35.32 -0.19
C MET A 380 15.09 35.77 -1.34
N ALA A 381 13.87 36.16 -1.01
CA ALA A 381 12.90 36.63 -2.03
C ALA A 381 13.25 37.97 -2.66
N GLN A 382 14.05 38.81 -2.00
CA GLN A 382 14.47 40.13 -2.47
C GLN A 382 15.82 40.10 -3.21
N ASP A 383 16.67 39.14 -2.91
CA ASP A 383 18.02 39.04 -3.48
C ASP A 383 18.27 37.65 -4.09
N ARG A 384 18.33 37.64 -5.42
CA ARG A 384 18.59 36.45 -6.21
C ARG A 384 19.95 35.79 -5.92
N GLN A 385 20.96 36.56 -5.52
CA GLN A 385 22.27 35.99 -5.17
C GLN A 385 22.17 35.12 -3.93
N ILE A 386 21.39 35.56 -2.92
CA ILE A 386 21.13 34.76 -1.71
C ILE A 386 20.38 33.50 -2.07
N GLU A 387 19.31 33.60 -2.87
CA GLU A 387 18.49 32.47 -3.28
C GLU A 387 19.33 31.44 -4.07
N ASP A 388 20.05 31.87 -5.10
CA ASP A 388 20.85 30.98 -5.95
C ASP A 388 21.99 30.31 -5.19
N HIS A 389 22.74 31.07 -4.37
CA HIS A 389 23.83 30.51 -3.57
C HIS A 389 23.31 29.48 -2.56
N THR A 390 22.25 29.81 -1.84
CA THR A 390 21.77 28.97 -0.74
C THR A 390 20.95 27.76 -1.22
N THR A 391 20.25 27.86 -2.35
CA THR A 391 19.44 26.75 -2.89
C THR A 391 20.31 25.69 -3.55
N ASN A 392 21.38 26.10 -4.23
CA ASN A 392 22.26 25.18 -4.99
C ASN A 392 23.51 24.75 -4.21
N HIS A 393 23.68 25.22 -2.96
CA HIS A 393 24.84 24.87 -2.15
C HIS A 393 24.92 23.36 -1.89
N PRO A 394 26.09 22.71 -2.03
CA PRO A 394 26.22 21.24 -1.84
C PRO A 394 25.67 20.74 -0.51
N LEU A 395 25.93 21.42 0.61
CA LEU A 395 25.43 21.02 1.94
C LEU A 395 23.90 21.13 2.08
N VAL A 396 23.24 21.93 1.22
CA VAL A 396 21.79 22.11 1.23
C VAL A 396 21.09 21.13 0.28
N THR A 397 21.74 20.80 -0.85
CA THR A 397 21.22 19.88 -1.87
C THR A 397 21.48 18.41 -1.56
N LEU A 398 22.39 18.12 -0.62
CA LEU A 398 22.65 16.76 -0.15
C LEU A 398 21.35 16.09 0.28
N THR A 399 20.88 15.15 -0.54
CA THR A 399 19.82 14.22 -0.16
C THR A 399 20.41 13.13 0.72
N PRO A 400 19.78 12.80 1.85
CA PRO A 400 20.26 11.70 2.67
C PRO A 400 20.23 10.41 1.86
N LEU A 401 21.23 9.55 2.04
CA LEU A 401 21.25 8.23 1.46
C LEU A 401 20.00 7.47 1.93
N ASN A 402 19.15 7.05 0.99
CA ASN A 402 18.11 6.12 1.32
C ASN A 402 18.74 4.76 1.60
N PRO A 403 18.66 4.18 2.80
CA PRO A 403 19.27 2.88 3.10
C PRO A 403 18.80 1.76 2.17
N ARG A 404 17.61 1.88 1.57
CA ARG A 404 17.12 0.92 0.58
C ARG A 404 17.89 1.01 -0.74
N ASP A 405 18.34 2.20 -1.12
CA ASP A 405 19.14 2.40 -2.33
C ASP A 405 20.59 1.93 -2.13
N ALA A 406 21.03 1.78 -0.88
CA ALA A 406 22.31 1.17 -0.53
C ALA A 406 22.25 -0.37 -0.45
N PHE A 407 21.07 -0.96 -0.55
CA PHE A 407 20.85 -2.40 -0.43
C PHE A 407 21.08 -3.07 -1.80
N TYR A 408 22.29 -2.95 -2.33
CA TYR A 408 22.74 -3.75 -3.45
C TYR A 408 23.42 -4.98 -2.88
N GLY A 409 22.76 -6.14 -2.98
CA GLY A 409 23.40 -7.43 -2.76
C GLY A 409 24.57 -7.60 -3.73
N GLY A 410 25.56 -8.39 -3.39
CA GLY A 410 26.59 -8.80 -4.33
C GLY A 410 25.92 -9.35 -5.60
N ARG A 411 26.46 -9.04 -6.76
CA ARG A 411 25.98 -9.61 -8.01
C ARG A 411 26.05 -11.13 -7.90
N THR A 412 24.89 -11.77 -7.81
CA THR A 412 24.76 -13.21 -7.94
C THR A 412 24.29 -13.48 -9.35
N GLY A 413 25.09 -14.08 -10.15
CA GLY A 413 24.77 -14.44 -11.53
C GLY A 413 25.94 -15.20 -12.14
N ASN A 414 25.66 -15.92 -13.22
CA ASN A 414 26.69 -16.59 -13.98
C ASN A 414 27.58 -15.53 -14.63
N THR A 415 28.89 -15.69 -14.49
CA THR A 415 29.90 -14.87 -15.20
C THR A 415 29.95 -15.21 -16.68
N VAL A 416 29.56 -16.46 -17.01
CA VAL A 416 29.41 -16.98 -18.37
C VAL A 416 28.20 -17.88 -18.44
N GLU A 417 27.48 -17.88 -19.57
CA GLU A 417 26.28 -18.74 -19.78
C GLU A 417 26.65 -20.21 -19.96
N TYR A 418 27.83 -20.46 -20.49
CA TYR A 418 28.37 -21.80 -20.73
C TYR A 418 29.85 -21.79 -20.45
N TYR A 419 30.30 -22.71 -19.58
CA TYR A 419 31.72 -22.96 -19.31
C TYR A 419 32.05 -24.41 -19.55
N LYS A 420 33.04 -24.67 -20.43
CA LYS A 420 33.59 -26.01 -20.67
C LYS A 420 34.92 -26.14 -19.93
N CYS A 421 34.96 -27.00 -18.94
CA CYS A 421 36.20 -27.28 -18.20
C CYS A 421 37.33 -27.75 -19.12
N GLY A 422 38.50 -27.19 -18.94
CA GLY A 422 39.72 -27.70 -19.54
C GLY A 422 40.20 -29.04 -18.91
N PRO A 423 41.13 -29.75 -19.56
CA PRO A 423 41.72 -30.97 -18.98
C PRO A 423 42.38 -30.65 -17.63
N GLY A 424 41.88 -31.24 -16.54
CA GLY A 424 42.41 -31.06 -15.19
C GLY A 424 41.75 -29.95 -14.33
N GLU A 425 40.80 -29.18 -14.88
CA GLU A 425 39.99 -28.25 -14.10
C GLU A 425 38.88 -29.00 -13.36
N LYS A 426 38.62 -28.59 -12.11
CA LYS A 426 37.47 -29.03 -11.32
C LYS A 426 36.58 -27.83 -11.11
N ILE A 427 35.26 -28.01 -11.30
CA ILE A 427 34.26 -27.02 -10.92
C ILE A 427 33.94 -27.16 -9.44
#